data_cba2375fe200c0108c3ce479b69e88a4
#
_entry.id   cba2375fe200c0108c3ce479b69e88a4
#
_cell.length_a   1.000
_cell.length_b   1.000
_cell.length_c   1.000
_cell.angle_alpha   90.00
_cell.angle_beta   90.00
_cell.angle_gamma   90.00
#
_symmetry.space_group_name_H-M   'P 1'
#
loop_
_entity.id
_entity.type
_entity.pdbx_description
1 polymer ?
#
loop_
_entity_poly.entity_id
_entity_poly.type
_entity_poly.pdbx_seq_one_letter_code
_entity_poly.pdbx_strand_id
1 'polypeptide(L)'
;MYNFVYEKVNSVEEVEKILNEDVESKILAGGQTLIPTMKQRLASPSTLIDISGIDELKFVKDNDSSIEIGSMTTHYDVSSSDIVLNKLPSLASLAEGIGDPHVRNMGTIGGSISNNDPTACYPTACLSLRAKIKTNKREISAEDFFIGLFHTALDDNEIVISVEFNIPQKACYMKFPNPASRYAMAGVYISVFNNDCLLYTSDAADDVVG
;
A
#
# COMPACT_ATOMS: atom_id res chain seq x y z
N MET A 1 18.02 15.24 8.76
CA MET A 1 16.76 15.72 8.19
C MET A 1 16.80 17.22 8.08
N TYR A 2 16.05 17.80 7.13
CA TYR A 2 15.71 19.23 7.13
C TYR A 2 14.62 19.50 8.19
N ASN A 3 14.39 20.77 8.50
CA ASN A 3 13.32 21.16 9.41
C ASN A 3 11.95 21.00 8.69
N PHE A 4 10.95 20.59 9.43
CA PHE A 4 9.56 20.46 8.97
C PHE A 4 8.61 20.74 10.15
N VAL A 5 7.38 21.08 9.83
CA VAL A 5 6.27 21.13 10.80
C VAL A 5 5.70 19.73 10.94
N TYR A 6 5.39 19.30 12.16
CA TYR A 6 4.74 18.02 12.40
C TYR A 6 3.32 18.26 12.92
N GLU A 7 2.34 17.71 12.23
CA GLU A 7 0.93 17.80 12.59
C GLU A 7 0.30 16.41 12.66
N LYS A 8 -0.22 16.06 13.82
CA LYS A 8 -1.00 14.84 14.01
C LYS A 8 -2.47 15.16 13.89
N VAL A 9 -3.16 14.49 12.96
CA VAL A 9 -4.56 14.72 12.63
C VAL A 9 -5.43 13.52 13.04
N ASN A 10 -6.74 13.75 13.18
CA ASN A 10 -7.69 12.76 13.63
C ASN A 10 -8.85 12.52 12.64
N SER A 11 -8.86 13.22 11.52
CA SER A 11 -9.86 13.01 10.46
C SER A 11 -9.28 13.23 9.07
N VAL A 12 -9.94 12.68 8.06
CA VAL A 12 -9.57 12.83 6.64
C VAL A 12 -9.73 14.27 6.18
N GLU A 13 -10.74 14.98 6.68
CA GLU A 13 -11.00 16.39 6.36
C GLU A 13 -9.84 17.30 6.82
N GLU A 14 -9.22 16.99 7.97
CA GLU A 14 -8.02 17.72 8.43
C GLU A 14 -6.85 17.49 7.48
N VAL A 15 -6.65 16.26 6.99
CA VAL A 15 -5.62 15.96 5.97
C VAL A 15 -5.87 16.78 4.70
N GLU A 16 -7.09 16.74 4.16
CA GLU A 16 -7.45 17.48 2.94
C GLU A 16 -7.19 18.97 3.08
N LYS A 17 -7.54 19.55 4.25
CA LYS A 17 -7.31 20.94 4.51
C LYS A 17 -5.84 21.30 4.43
N ILE A 18 -4.96 20.54 5.09
CA ILE A 18 -3.52 20.81 5.08
C ILE A 18 -2.94 20.63 3.69
N LEU A 19 -3.31 19.57 2.97
CA LEU A 19 -2.84 19.32 1.60
C LEU A 19 -3.25 20.43 0.62
N ASN A 20 -4.42 21.03 0.81
CA ASN A 20 -4.87 22.15 -0.01
C ASN A 20 -4.15 23.48 0.33
N GLU A 21 -3.74 23.67 1.59
CA GLU A 21 -3.05 24.88 2.05
C GLU A 21 -1.54 24.83 1.78
N ASP A 22 -0.95 23.62 1.75
CA ASP A 22 0.49 23.40 1.63
C ASP A 22 0.82 22.22 0.69
N VAL A 23 1.11 22.54 -0.55
CA VAL A 23 1.42 21.56 -1.61
C VAL A 23 2.75 20.78 -1.36
N GLU A 24 3.64 21.31 -0.52
CA GLU A 24 4.89 20.65 -0.15
C GLU A 24 4.72 19.71 1.05
N SER A 25 3.52 19.65 1.62
CA SER A 25 3.22 18.73 2.73
C SER A 25 3.23 17.27 2.25
N LYS A 26 3.52 16.35 3.17
CA LYS A 26 3.51 14.90 2.90
C LYS A 26 2.79 14.14 4.00
N ILE A 27 2.00 13.16 3.60
CA ILE A 27 1.30 12.26 4.50
C ILE A 27 2.29 11.28 5.12
N LEU A 28 2.26 11.15 6.43
CA LEU A 28 2.99 10.14 7.19
C LEU A 28 2.01 9.07 7.66
N ALA A 29 2.06 7.90 7.02
CA ALA A 29 1.41 6.67 7.48
C ALA A 29 2.37 5.88 8.39
N GLY A 30 2.83 4.70 7.97
CA GLY A 30 3.80 3.90 8.73
C GLY A 30 5.25 4.42 8.71
N GLY A 31 5.57 5.38 7.86
CA GLY A 31 6.87 6.05 7.79
C GLY A 31 8.05 5.19 7.33
N GLN A 32 7.83 3.95 6.90
CA GLN A 32 8.91 3.00 6.61
C GLN A 32 9.70 3.33 5.32
N THR A 33 9.16 4.15 4.45
CA THR A 33 9.84 4.71 3.27
C THR A 33 10.17 6.19 3.48
N LEU A 34 9.18 7.01 3.84
CA LEU A 34 9.33 8.46 3.92
C LEU A 34 10.39 8.89 4.96
N ILE A 35 10.38 8.30 6.17
CA ILE A 35 11.33 8.68 7.22
C ILE A 35 12.80 8.35 6.84
N PRO A 36 13.14 7.15 6.32
CA PRO A 36 14.47 6.88 5.75
C PRO A 36 14.88 7.87 4.66
N THR A 37 13.99 8.19 3.72
CA THR A 37 14.23 9.14 2.64
C THR A 37 14.54 10.54 3.16
N MET A 38 13.79 11.02 4.16
CA MET A 38 14.04 12.28 4.85
C MET A 38 15.38 12.27 5.62
N LYS A 39 15.74 11.15 6.26
CA LYS A 39 17.04 10.98 6.95
C LYS A 39 18.21 11.11 5.99
N GLN A 40 18.06 10.61 4.77
CA GLN A 40 19.06 10.73 3.70
C GLN A 40 19.01 12.09 2.99
N ARG A 41 18.10 12.99 3.36
CA ARG A 41 17.88 14.31 2.75
C ARG A 41 17.42 14.27 1.28
N LEU A 42 16.78 13.19 0.89
CA LEU A 42 16.20 13.00 -0.44
C LEU A 42 14.74 13.51 -0.53
N ALA A 43 14.12 13.77 0.63
CA ALA A 43 12.82 14.43 0.75
C ALA A 43 12.89 15.52 1.83
N SER A 44 12.20 16.63 1.55
CA SER A 44 12.15 17.81 2.44
C SER A 44 10.74 18.39 2.46
N PRO A 45 9.76 17.70 3.04
CA PRO A 45 8.43 18.25 3.17
C PRO A 45 8.45 19.48 4.09
N SER A 46 7.59 20.46 3.81
CA SER A 46 7.33 21.60 4.69
C SER A 46 6.57 21.15 5.94
N THR A 47 5.53 20.34 5.74
CA THR A 47 4.68 19.77 6.79
C THR A 47 4.59 18.26 6.65
N LEU A 48 4.70 17.55 7.77
CA LEU A 48 4.52 16.12 7.88
C LEU A 48 3.19 15.83 8.59
N ILE A 49 2.23 15.31 7.85
CA ILE A 49 0.85 15.06 8.32
C ILE A 49 0.77 13.62 8.83
N ASP A 50 0.80 13.43 10.14
CA ASP A 50 0.68 12.11 10.75
C ASP A 50 -0.79 11.68 10.85
N ILE A 51 -1.16 10.69 10.05
CA ILE A 51 -2.52 10.12 9.98
C ILE A 51 -2.73 8.93 10.92
N SER A 52 -1.78 8.63 11.81
CA SER A 52 -1.91 7.51 12.77
C SER A 52 -3.05 7.70 13.78
N GLY A 53 -3.57 8.92 13.92
CA GLY A 53 -4.73 9.25 14.75
C GLY A 53 -6.08 8.91 14.13
N ILE A 54 -6.16 8.58 12.84
CA ILE A 54 -7.41 8.33 12.13
C ILE A 54 -7.78 6.85 12.24
N ASP A 55 -8.57 6.49 13.26
CA ASP A 55 -8.90 5.09 13.54
C ASP A 55 -9.83 4.47 12.48
N GLU A 56 -10.63 5.28 11.81
CA GLU A 56 -11.51 4.84 10.71
C GLU A 56 -10.76 4.30 9.48
N LEU A 57 -9.45 4.54 9.38
CA LEU A 57 -8.60 3.98 8.34
C LEU A 57 -7.96 2.63 8.72
N LYS A 58 -8.26 2.08 9.91
CA LYS A 58 -7.68 0.84 10.46
C LYS A 58 -8.76 -0.23 10.58
N PHE A 59 -8.98 -1.00 9.53
CA PHE A 59 -9.98 -2.08 9.56
C PHE A 59 -9.69 -3.16 8.52
N VAL A 60 -10.27 -4.34 8.74
CA VAL A 60 -10.43 -5.40 7.76
C VAL A 60 -11.89 -5.82 7.77
N LYS A 61 -12.55 -5.71 6.63
CA LYS A 61 -13.98 -5.91 6.46
C LYS A 61 -14.26 -7.02 5.46
N ASP A 62 -15.16 -7.92 5.82
CA ASP A 62 -15.65 -8.97 4.95
C ASP A 62 -16.91 -8.48 4.21
N ASN A 63 -16.87 -8.44 2.89
CA ASN A 63 -17.97 -8.07 2.02
C ASN A 63 -18.46 -9.27 1.18
N ASP A 64 -18.40 -10.50 1.74
CA ASP A 64 -18.75 -11.79 1.13
C ASP A 64 -17.89 -12.17 -0.08
N SER A 65 -17.95 -11.42 -1.18
CA SER A 65 -17.19 -11.65 -2.43
C SER A 65 -15.87 -10.88 -2.50
N SER A 66 -15.62 -9.99 -1.55
CA SER A 66 -14.41 -9.18 -1.46
C SER A 66 -14.00 -8.95 -0.01
N ILE A 67 -12.76 -8.52 0.20
CA ILE A 67 -12.24 -8.05 1.48
C ILE A 67 -11.84 -6.59 1.30
N GLU A 68 -12.36 -5.72 2.15
CA GLU A 68 -11.96 -4.32 2.20
C GLU A 68 -11.01 -4.06 3.37
N ILE A 69 -9.86 -3.45 3.09
CA ILE A 69 -8.80 -3.20 4.06
C ILE A 69 -8.53 -1.69 4.11
N GLY A 70 -8.65 -1.11 5.30
CA GLY A 70 -8.36 0.31 5.54
C GLY A 70 -6.89 0.65 5.29
N SER A 71 -6.63 1.84 4.77
CA SER A 71 -5.29 2.25 4.33
C SER A 71 -4.23 2.27 5.43
N MET A 72 -4.64 2.48 6.69
CA MET A 72 -3.74 2.47 7.85
C MET A 72 -3.61 1.10 8.53
N THR A 73 -4.23 0.05 7.98
CA THR A 73 -4.01 -1.32 8.47
C THR A 73 -2.57 -1.73 8.21
N THR A 74 -1.88 -2.17 9.26
CA THR A 74 -0.46 -2.54 9.17
C THR A 74 -0.28 -3.86 8.42
N HIS A 75 0.92 -4.11 7.89
CA HIS A 75 1.22 -5.39 7.25
C HIS A 75 1.04 -6.56 8.21
N TYR A 76 1.35 -6.33 9.51
CA TYR A 76 1.13 -7.33 10.56
C TYR A 76 -0.37 -7.63 10.71
N ASP A 77 -1.23 -6.62 10.79
CA ASP A 77 -2.68 -6.80 10.95
C ASP A 77 -3.29 -7.49 9.73
N VAL A 78 -2.82 -7.17 8.51
CA VAL A 78 -3.25 -7.88 7.29
C VAL A 78 -2.86 -9.36 7.36
N SER A 79 -1.62 -9.67 7.75
CA SER A 79 -1.11 -11.05 7.78
C SER A 79 -1.73 -11.91 8.88
N SER A 80 -2.18 -11.29 9.99
CA SER A 80 -2.73 -11.97 11.16
C SER A 80 -4.27 -11.91 11.25
N SER A 81 -4.94 -11.20 10.34
CA SER A 81 -6.39 -11.11 10.32
C SER A 81 -7.04 -12.45 9.99
N ASP A 82 -7.95 -12.93 10.85
CA ASP A 82 -8.73 -14.15 10.61
C ASP A 82 -9.52 -14.08 9.31
N ILE A 83 -10.05 -12.91 8.94
CA ILE A 83 -10.77 -12.69 7.69
C ILE A 83 -9.84 -12.94 6.50
N VAL A 84 -8.64 -12.34 6.51
CA VAL A 84 -7.68 -12.48 5.41
C VAL A 84 -7.14 -13.90 5.35
N LEU A 85 -6.79 -14.51 6.50
CA LEU A 85 -6.29 -15.88 6.58
C LEU A 85 -7.28 -16.90 6.02
N ASN A 86 -8.56 -16.72 6.30
CA ASN A 86 -9.60 -17.67 5.87
C ASN A 86 -10.04 -17.46 4.42
N LYS A 87 -10.17 -16.21 3.95
CA LYS A 87 -10.75 -15.89 2.63
C LYS A 87 -9.73 -15.63 1.53
N LEU A 88 -8.56 -15.10 1.90
CA LEU A 88 -7.51 -14.72 0.95
C LEU A 88 -6.10 -15.01 1.52
N PRO A 89 -5.79 -16.28 1.85
CA PRO A 89 -4.54 -16.66 2.50
C PRO A 89 -3.28 -16.26 1.73
N SER A 90 -3.36 -16.12 0.41
CA SER A 90 -2.27 -15.62 -0.42
C SER A 90 -1.89 -14.18 -0.12
N LEU A 91 -2.87 -13.31 0.24
CA LEU A 91 -2.62 -11.93 0.67
C LEU A 91 -2.01 -11.88 2.07
N ALA A 92 -2.46 -12.75 2.99
CA ALA A 92 -1.85 -12.89 4.32
C ALA A 92 -0.38 -13.30 4.20
N SER A 93 -0.08 -14.31 3.38
CA SER A 93 1.28 -14.78 3.12
C SER A 93 2.17 -13.71 2.47
N LEU A 94 1.61 -12.94 1.53
CA LEU A 94 2.30 -11.79 0.95
C LEU A 94 2.68 -10.77 2.04
N ALA A 95 1.72 -10.37 2.88
CA ALA A 95 1.94 -9.39 3.94
C ALA A 95 2.96 -9.86 4.97
N GLU A 96 2.92 -11.14 5.36
CA GLU A 96 3.90 -11.77 6.25
C GLU A 96 5.32 -11.74 5.68
N GLY A 97 5.45 -11.82 4.36
CA GLY A 97 6.74 -11.76 3.65
C GLY A 97 7.32 -10.35 3.48
N ILE A 98 6.67 -9.28 3.95
CA ILE A 98 7.16 -7.91 3.81
C ILE A 98 8.15 -7.57 4.93
N GLY A 99 9.35 -7.13 4.55
CA GLY A 99 10.35 -6.61 5.49
C GLY A 99 10.63 -7.54 6.68
N ASP A 100 10.93 -6.92 7.81
CA ASP A 100 11.08 -7.58 9.11
C ASP A 100 9.87 -7.28 10.03
N PRO A 101 9.80 -7.85 11.24
CA PRO A 101 8.69 -7.58 12.17
C PRO A 101 8.52 -6.11 12.54
N HIS A 102 9.60 -5.31 12.61
CA HIS A 102 9.50 -3.88 12.91
C HIS A 102 8.83 -3.13 11.76
N VAL A 103 9.23 -3.44 10.53
CA VAL A 103 8.61 -2.90 9.32
C VAL A 103 7.13 -3.27 9.27
N ARG A 104 6.78 -4.54 9.50
CA ARG A 104 5.40 -5.00 9.43
C ARG A 104 4.46 -4.37 10.46
N ASN A 105 4.96 -4.10 11.67
CA ASN A 105 4.16 -3.46 12.72
C ASN A 105 3.94 -1.96 12.51
N MET A 106 4.65 -1.34 11.59
CA MET A 106 4.54 0.10 11.31
C MET A 106 4.06 0.39 9.89
N GLY A 107 4.61 -0.31 8.89
CA GLY A 107 4.26 -0.15 7.49
C GLY A 107 2.80 -0.54 7.24
N THR A 108 2.12 0.24 6.39
CA THR A 108 0.68 0.11 6.11
C THR A 108 0.42 -0.21 4.65
N ILE A 109 -0.72 -0.85 4.37
CA ILE A 109 -1.11 -1.16 2.99
C ILE A 109 -1.25 0.10 2.14
N GLY A 110 -1.93 1.13 2.66
CA GLY A 110 -2.12 2.40 1.96
C GLY A 110 -0.79 3.10 1.66
N GLY A 111 0.13 3.15 2.64
CA GLY A 111 1.46 3.73 2.44
C GLY A 111 2.26 2.98 1.37
N SER A 112 2.15 1.65 1.32
CA SER A 112 2.85 0.83 0.32
C SER A 112 2.35 1.10 -1.10
N ILE A 113 1.02 1.09 -1.33
CA ILE A 113 0.47 1.29 -2.67
C ILE A 113 0.60 2.75 -3.14
N SER A 114 0.48 3.73 -2.23
CA SER A 114 0.67 5.14 -2.58
C SER A 114 2.12 5.47 -2.95
N ASN A 115 3.10 4.77 -2.36
CA ASN A 115 4.51 4.91 -2.73
C ASN A 115 4.84 4.26 -4.08
N ASN A 116 4.10 3.24 -4.47
CA ASN A 116 4.24 2.50 -5.73
C ASN A 116 5.69 2.16 -6.10
N ASP A 117 6.43 1.60 -5.14
CA ASP A 117 7.76 1.05 -5.41
C ASP A 117 7.61 -0.22 -6.27
N PRO A 118 8.32 -0.35 -7.41
CA PRO A 118 8.23 -1.53 -8.29
C PRO A 118 8.60 -2.84 -7.60
N THR A 119 9.42 -2.77 -6.55
CA THR A 119 9.81 -3.94 -5.75
C THR A 119 8.83 -4.26 -4.61
N ALA A 120 7.78 -3.44 -4.42
CA ALA A 120 6.77 -3.66 -3.41
C ALA A 120 5.83 -4.82 -3.79
N CYS A 121 5.35 -5.54 -2.79
CA CYS A 121 4.53 -6.73 -3.03
C CYS A 121 3.05 -6.41 -3.29
N TYR A 122 2.49 -5.36 -2.66
CA TYR A 122 1.05 -5.04 -2.78
C TYR A 122 0.59 -4.60 -4.16
N PRO A 123 1.32 -3.82 -4.97
CA PRO A 123 0.87 -3.47 -6.32
C PRO A 123 0.53 -4.70 -7.16
N THR A 124 1.37 -5.74 -7.10
CA THR A 124 1.15 -7.02 -7.78
C THR A 124 -0.14 -7.71 -7.33
N ALA A 125 -0.40 -7.72 -6.01
CA ALA A 125 -1.64 -8.27 -5.46
C ALA A 125 -2.87 -7.44 -5.89
N CYS A 126 -2.76 -6.11 -5.86
CA CYS A 126 -3.85 -5.22 -6.29
C CYS A 126 -4.26 -5.50 -7.74
N LEU A 127 -3.29 -5.60 -8.64
CA LEU A 127 -3.53 -5.90 -10.06
C LEU A 127 -4.11 -7.31 -10.23
N SER A 128 -3.48 -8.32 -9.64
CA SER A 128 -3.90 -9.72 -9.80
C SER A 128 -5.29 -9.99 -9.21
N LEU A 129 -5.65 -9.33 -8.12
CA LEU A 129 -6.94 -9.50 -7.45
C LEU A 129 -8.01 -8.50 -7.94
N ARG A 130 -7.73 -7.76 -9.02
CA ARG A 130 -8.65 -6.74 -9.55
C ARG A 130 -9.14 -5.80 -8.46
N ALA A 131 -8.20 -5.31 -7.65
CA ALA A 131 -8.53 -4.48 -6.51
C ALA A 131 -9.09 -3.13 -6.94
N LYS A 132 -9.89 -2.55 -6.06
CA LYS A 132 -10.39 -1.18 -6.15
C LYS A 132 -9.78 -0.36 -5.04
N ILE A 133 -9.19 0.76 -5.37
CA ILE A 133 -8.61 1.70 -4.43
C ILE A 133 -9.63 2.81 -4.19
N LYS A 134 -10.12 2.91 -2.96
CA LYS A 134 -11.05 3.95 -2.55
C LYS A 134 -10.26 5.11 -1.97
N THR A 135 -10.51 6.28 -2.47
CA THR A 135 -9.92 7.53 -1.98
C THR A 135 -11.01 8.39 -1.32
N ASN A 136 -10.61 9.52 -0.74
CA ASN A 136 -11.56 10.51 -0.24
C ASN A 136 -12.41 11.15 -1.35
N LYS A 137 -12.04 10.99 -2.63
CA LYS A 137 -12.73 11.62 -3.76
C LYS A 137 -13.43 10.64 -4.69
N ARG A 138 -12.86 9.46 -4.89
CA ARG A 138 -13.29 8.51 -5.94
C ARG A 138 -12.85 7.08 -5.68
N GLU A 139 -13.34 6.18 -6.48
CA GLU A 139 -12.86 4.79 -6.57
C GLU A 139 -12.09 4.63 -7.88
N ILE A 140 -10.90 4.00 -7.80
CA ILE A 140 -9.99 3.81 -8.93
C ILE A 140 -9.69 2.31 -9.03
N SER A 141 -9.71 1.73 -10.23
CA SER A 141 -9.27 0.35 -10.44
C SER A 141 -7.76 0.24 -10.22
N ALA A 142 -7.26 -0.92 -9.81
CA ALA A 142 -5.81 -1.12 -9.67
C ALA A 142 -5.06 -0.89 -10.99
N GLU A 143 -5.66 -1.24 -12.13
CA GLU A 143 -5.08 -1.03 -13.45
C GLU A 143 -4.89 0.45 -13.79
N ASP A 144 -5.81 1.30 -13.35
CA ASP A 144 -5.75 2.75 -13.59
C ASP A 144 -4.97 3.48 -12.48
N PHE A 145 -4.78 2.84 -11.32
CA PHE A 145 -4.13 3.46 -10.17
C PHE A 145 -2.60 3.51 -10.28
N PHE A 146 -1.97 2.43 -10.74
CA PHE A 146 -0.52 2.32 -10.87
C PHE A 146 -0.08 2.79 -12.27
N ILE A 147 0.34 4.07 -12.37
CA ILE A 147 0.66 4.70 -13.67
C ILE A 147 2.12 4.43 -14.10
N GLY A 148 3.04 4.36 -13.15
CA GLY A 148 4.46 4.17 -13.42
C GLY A 148 5.28 4.08 -12.14
N LEU A 149 6.60 3.99 -12.27
CA LEU A 149 7.51 3.88 -11.12
C LEU A 149 7.34 5.06 -10.15
N PHE A 150 7.02 4.76 -8.90
CA PHE A 150 6.76 5.75 -7.85
C PHE A 150 5.67 6.77 -8.22
N HIS A 151 4.78 6.39 -9.17
CA HIS A 151 3.73 7.27 -9.66
C HIS A 151 2.38 6.57 -9.68
N THR A 152 1.39 7.21 -9.08
CA THR A 152 0.00 6.74 -8.98
C THR A 152 -0.96 7.78 -9.54
N ALA A 153 -2.23 7.39 -9.74
CA ALA A 153 -3.29 8.28 -10.21
C ALA A 153 -3.84 9.23 -9.12
N LEU A 154 -3.22 9.28 -7.93
CA LEU A 154 -3.64 10.19 -6.87
C LEU A 154 -3.36 11.64 -7.26
N ASP A 155 -4.34 12.51 -7.03
CA ASP A 155 -4.14 13.95 -7.06
C ASP A 155 -3.33 14.43 -5.83
N ASP A 156 -2.73 15.63 -5.89
CA ASP A 156 -1.91 16.18 -4.79
C ASP A 156 -2.64 16.26 -3.45
N ASN A 157 -3.97 16.43 -3.47
CA ASN A 157 -4.83 16.52 -2.29
C ASN A 157 -5.75 15.30 -2.15
N GLU A 158 -5.32 14.13 -2.63
CA GLU A 158 -6.07 12.87 -2.58
C GLU A 158 -5.40 11.87 -1.64
N ILE A 159 -6.18 11.23 -0.78
CA ILE A 159 -5.72 10.23 0.19
C ILE A 159 -6.43 8.90 -0.03
N VAL A 160 -5.68 7.81 0.06
CA VAL A 160 -6.24 6.46 0.04
C VAL A 160 -6.95 6.18 1.37
N ILE A 161 -8.21 5.78 1.29
CA ILE A 161 -9.05 5.38 2.42
C ILE A 161 -8.99 3.87 2.65
N SER A 162 -9.20 3.08 1.59
CA SER A 162 -9.18 1.63 1.67
C SER A 162 -8.82 0.99 0.34
N VAL A 163 -8.53 -0.31 0.39
CA VAL A 163 -8.33 -1.18 -0.77
C VAL A 163 -9.30 -2.35 -0.66
N GLU A 164 -10.10 -2.56 -1.68
CA GLU A 164 -11.03 -3.68 -1.79
C GLU A 164 -10.49 -4.73 -2.76
N PHE A 165 -10.24 -5.93 -2.25
CA PHE A 165 -9.72 -7.07 -3.01
C PHE A 165 -10.84 -8.04 -3.33
N ASN A 166 -11.02 -8.40 -4.59
CA ASN A 166 -11.93 -9.48 -4.97
C ASN A 166 -11.36 -10.83 -4.55
N ILE A 167 -12.24 -11.75 -4.09
CA ILE A 167 -11.85 -13.11 -3.70
C ILE A 167 -11.85 -14.00 -4.94
N PRO A 168 -10.68 -14.52 -5.38
CA PRO A 168 -10.59 -15.44 -6.52
C PRO A 168 -10.94 -16.87 -6.11
N GLN A 169 -11.18 -17.74 -7.08
CA GLN A 169 -11.31 -19.20 -6.83
C GLN A 169 -10.00 -19.81 -6.32
N LYS A 170 -8.87 -19.33 -6.83
CA LYS A 170 -7.53 -19.73 -6.41
C LYS A 170 -6.58 -18.53 -6.53
N ALA A 171 -5.66 -18.41 -5.60
CA ALA A 171 -4.56 -17.47 -5.69
C ALA A 171 -3.31 -17.99 -4.98
N CYS A 172 -2.16 -17.53 -5.46
CA CYS A 172 -0.87 -17.85 -4.87
C CYS A 172 0.07 -16.64 -5.04
N TYR A 173 0.88 -16.39 -4.03
CA TYR A 173 1.99 -15.44 -4.10
C TYR A 173 3.30 -16.16 -3.82
N MET A 174 4.29 -15.94 -4.67
CA MET A 174 5.65 -16.43 -4.50
C MET A 174 6.63 -15.28 -4.66
N LYS A 175 7.64 -15.23 -3.78
CA LYS A 175 8.66 -14.20 -3.79
C LYS A 175 10.05 -14.80 -3.60
N PHE A 176 11.00 -14.33 -4.39
CA PHE A 176 12.42 -14.50 -4.17
C PHE A 176 12.97 -13.22 -3.52
N PRO A 177 13.16 -13.22 -2.19
CA PRO A 177 13.52 -12.00 -1.46
C PRO A 177 15.00 -11.69 -1.56
N ASN A 178 15.32 -10.39 -1.61
CA ASN A 178 16.68 -9.92 -1.38
C ASN A 178 17.12 -10.27 0.07
N PRO A 179 18.27 -10.91 0.27
CA PRO A 179 18.71 -11.34 1.60
C PRO A 179 18.88 -10.21 2.62
N ALA A 180 19.24 -9.02 2.17
CA ALA A 180 19.48 -7.86 3.03
C ALA A 180 18.21 -7.04 3.28
N SER A 181 17.56 -6.58 2.23
CA SER A 181 16.40 -5.67 2.32
C SER A 181 15.07 -6.38 2.47
N ARG A 182 14.99 -7.65 2.07
CA ARG A 182 13.78 -8.47 1.95
C ARG A 182 12.76 -7.95 0.93
N TYR A 183 13.12 -6.96 0.13
CA TYR A 183 12.35 -6.60 -1.05
C TYR A 183 12.35 -7.74 -2.08
N ALA A 184 11.36 -7.76 -2.96
CA ALA A 184 11.33 -8.78 -4.02
C ALA A 184 12.47 -8.53 -5.02
N MET A 185 13.35 -9.51 -5.19
CA MET A 185 14.22 -9.57 -6.39
C MET A 185 13.39 -10.04 -7.58
N ALA A 186 12.46 -10.94 -7.32
CA ALA A 186 11.36 -11.33 -8.19
C ALA A 186 10.17 -11.75 -7.32
N GLY A 187 8.98 -11.34 -7.69
CA GLY A 187 7.73 -11.71 -7.03
C GLY A 187 6.66 -11.98 -8.08
N VAL A 188 5.81 -12.98 -7.84
CA VAL A 188 4.71 -13.31 -8.75
C VAL A 188 3.46 -13.53 -7.95
N TYR A 189 2.40 -12.85 -8.33
CA TYR A 189 1.05 -13.11 -7.84
C TYR A 189 0.18 -13.66 -8.96
N ILE A 190 -0.45 -14.80 -8.70
CA ILE A 190 -1.36 -15.45 -9.65
C ILE A 190 -2.73 -15.57 -9.00
N SER A 191 -3.77 -15.23 -9.75
CA SER A 191 -5.16 -15.44 -9.36
C SER A 191 -6.00 -16.02 -10.49
N VAL A 192 -7.02 -16.80 -10.12
CA VAL A 192 -7.96 -17.43 -11.08
C VAL A 192 -9.36 -17.00 -10.70
N PHE A 193 -10.03 -16.30 -11.62
CA PHE A 193 -11.43 -15.91 -11.56
C PHE A 193 -12.19 -16.59 -12.70
N ASN A 194 -13.10 -17.52 -12.38
CA ASN A 194 -13.83 -18.32 -13.38
C ASN A 194 -12.86 -18.98 -14.39
N ASN A 195 -12.77 -18.44 -15.61
CA ASN A 195 -11.89 -18.93 -16.65
C ASN A 195 -10.67 -18.00 -16.92
N ASP A 196 -10.55 -16.90 -16.18
CA ASP A 196 -9.47 -15.93 -16.35
C ASP A 196 -8.35 -16.23 -15.36
N CYS A 197 -7.13 -16.35 -15.85
CA CYS A 197 -5.92 -16.45 -15.05
C CYS A 197 -5.14 -15.14 -15.18
N LEU A 198 -4.98 -14.43 -14.07
CA LEU A 198 -4.21 -13.21 -14.00
C LEU A 198 -2.86 -13.50 -13.34
N LEU A 199 -1.79 -13.06 -13.97
CA LEU A 199 -0.42 -13.18 -13.48
C LEU A 199 0.24 -11.81 -13.55
N TYR A 200 0.72 -11.33 -12.40
CA TYR A 200 1.46 -10.08 -12.31
C TYR A 200 2.77 -10.32 -11.55
N THR A 201 3.82 -9.61 -11.96
CA THR A 201 5.15 -9.69 -11.36
C THR A 201 5.49 -8.39 -10.63
N SER A 202 6.25 -8.50 -9.54
CA SER A 202 6.99 -7.39 -8.96
C SER A 202 8.48 -7.74 -9.07
N ASP A 203 9.25 -6.88 -9.70
CA ASP A 203 10.61 -7.20 -10.05
C ASP A 203 11.50 -5.95 -9.97
N ALA A 204 12.64 -6.08 -9.30
CA ALA A 204 13.71 -5.08 -9.34
C ALA A 204 14.45 -5.07 -10.68
N ALA A 205 14.18 -6.04 -11.57
CA ALA A 205 14.87 -6.22 -12.83
C ALA A 205 14.13 -5.66 -14.06
N ASP A 206 12.83 -5.36 -13.95
CA ASP A 206 12.06 -4.78 -15.06
C ASP A 206 12.48 -3.35 -15.44
N ASP A 207 13.33 -2.71 -14.61
CA ASP A 207 13.85 -1.37 -14.86
C ASP A 207 15.01 -1.32 -15.88
N VAL A 208 15.40 -2.44 -16.51
CA VAL A 208 16.61 -2.53 -17.34
C VAL A 208 16.31 -2.68 -18.83
N VAL A 209 15.08 -2.54 -19.28
CA VAL A 209 14.75 -2.59 -20.72
C VAL A 209 14.12 -1.26 -21.16
N GLY A 210 15.00 -0.29 -21.39
CA GLY A 210 14.73 0.93 -22.13
C GLY A 210 15.46 0.91 -23.44
#